data_d8463d046e582f73701e1523be9aacdc
#
_entry.id   d8463d046e582f73701e1523be9aacdc
#
_cell.length_a   1.000
_cell.length_b   1.000
_cell.length_c   1.000
_cell.angle_alpha   90.00
_cell.angle_beta   90.00
_cell.angle_gamma   90.00
#
_symmetry.space_group_name_H-M   'P 1'
#
loop_
_entity.id
_entity.type
_entity.pdbx_description
1 polymer ?
#
loop_
_entity_poly.entity_id
_entity_poly.type
_entity_poly.pdbx_seq_one_letter_code
_entity_poly.pdbx_strand_id
1 'polypeptide(L)'
;MLSPVSKIDITPLVGVALILVIVFMVTSPLMMTPVDLEIDLPKAKTVEAKSESNITISISTDNILALDEKEIPFETLESELLKVLNKHPDRLVVIRADRNLNHRTVLDVLTVAKHAGAKRLAIATLQRNRNKI
;
A
#
# COMPACT_ATOMS: atom_id res chain seq x y z
N MET A 1 -44.17 -51.97 -16.52
CA MET A 1 -42.99 -52.10 -15.80
C MET A 1 -42.29 -50.75 -15.68
N LEU A 2 -42.15 -50.35 -14.48
CA LEU A 2 -41.57 -49.01 -14.27
C LEU A 2 -40.06 -49.11 -14.17
N SER A 3 -39.42 -48.36 -14.96
CA SER A 3 -37.97 -48.27 -14.83
C SER A 3 -37.63 -47.70 -13.48
N PRO A 4 -36.61 -48.21 -12.81
CA PRO A 4 -36.22 -47.64 -11.56
C PRO A 4 -35.72 -46.21 -11.79
N VAL A 5 -36.31 -45.35 -11.05
CA VAL A 5 -35.84 -43.96 -11.08
C VAL A 5 -34.52 -43.96 -10.38
N SER A 6 -33.48 -43.73 -11.12
CA SER A 6 -32.20 -43.61 -10.49
C SER A 6 -32.15 -42.29 -9.75
N LYS A 7 -32.14 -42.37 -8.47
CA LYS A 7 -31.96 -41.20 -7.67
C LYS A 7 -30.50 -40.86 -7.68
N ILE A 8 -30.17 -39.72 -8.23
CA ILE A 8 -28.83 -39.22 -8.21
C ILE A 8 -28.56 -38.66 -6.82
N ASP A 9 -27.58 -39.22 -6.18
CA ASP A 9 -27.18 -38.71 -4.87
C ASP A 9 -26.29 -37.49 -5.07
N ILE A 10 -26.77 -36.35 -4.66
CA ILE A 10 -26.05 -35.09 -4.82
C ILE A 10 -25.16 -34.77 -3.60
N THR A 11 -25.13 -35.65 -2.62
CA THR A 11 -24.34 -35.42 -1.42
C THR A 11 -22.85 -35.21 -1.71
N PRO A 12 -22.19 -36.04 -2.55
CA PRO A 12 -20.81 -35.78 -2.90
C PRO A 12 -20.62 -34.46 -3.65
N LEU A 13 -21.56 -34.11 -4.51
CA LEU A 13 -21.51 -32.88 -5.27
C LEU A 13 -21.58 -31.65 -4.33
N VAL A 14 -22.48 -31.70 -3.37
CA VAL A 14 -22.62 -30.62 -2.37
C VAL A 14 -21.36 -30.50 -1.54
N GLY A 15 -20.74 -31.61 -1.16
CA GLY A 15 -19.49 -31.60 -0.40
C GLY A 15 -18.37 -30.93 -1.17
N VAL A 16 -18.22 -31.27 -2.44
CA VAL A 16 -17.19 -30.63 -3.29
C VAL A 16 -17.48 -29.13 -3.47
N ALA A 17 -18.75 -28.79 -3.70
CA ALA A 17 -19.13 -27.38 -3.85
C ALA A 17 -18.83 -26.56 -2.60
N LEU A 18 -19.11 -27.13 -1.42
CA LEU A 18 -18.80 -26.43 -0.18
C LEU A 18 -17.30 -26.24 0.03
N ILE A 19 -16.51 -27.24 -0.31
CA ILE A 19 -15.05 -27.11 -0.21
C ILE A 19 -14.54 -26.02 -1.15
N LEU A 20 -15.06 -25.98 -2.36
CA LEU A 20 -14.68 -24.93 -3.32
C LEU A 20 -15.05 -23.54 -2.81
N VAL A 21 -16.23 -23.39 -2.24
CA VAL A 21 -16.65 -22.11 -1.67
C VAL A 21 -15.72 -21.67 -0.54
N ILE A 22 -15.39 -22.59 0.35
CA ILE A 22 -14.48 -22.28 1.46
C ILE A 22 -13.10 -21.91 0.95
N VAL A 23 -12.59 -22.62 -0.02
CA VAL A 23 -11.29 -22.32 -0.61
C VAL A 23 -11.31 -20.93 -1.24
N PHE A 24 -12.33 -20.60 -2.03
CA PHE A 24 -12.44 -19.27 -2.62
C PHE A 24 -12.60 -18.19 -1.55
N MET A 25 -13.33 -18.48 -0.48
CA MET A 25 -13.48 -17.51 0.60
C MET A 25 -12.15 -17.21 1.30
N VAL A 26 -11.34 -18.23 1.50
CA VAL A 26 -10.03 -18.07 2.15
C VAL A 26 -9.02 -17.40 1.22
N THR A 27 -9.05 -17.73 -0.07
CA THR A 27 -8.09 -17.18 -1.00
C THR A 27 -8.48 -15.80 -1.53
N SER A 28 -9.76 -15.45 -1.45
CA SER A 28 -10.24 -14.16 -1.95
C SER A 28 -9.53 -12.93 -1.36
N PRO A 29 -9.28 -12.87 -0.06
CA PRO A 29 -8.56 -11.73 0.48
C PRO A 29 -7.14 -11.58 -0.09
N LEU A 30 -6.53 -12.70 -0.44
CA LEU A 30 -5.19 -12.67 -0.98
C LEU A 30 -5.15 -12.06 -2.38
N MET A 31 -6.26 -12.16 -3.10
CA MET A 31 -6.34 -11.55 -4.42
C MET A 31 -6.64 -10.06 -4.38
N MET A 32 -7.10 -9.60 -3.24
CA MET A 32 -7.41 -8.18 -3.08
C MET A 32 -6.23 -7.39 -2.53
N THR A 33 -5.19 -8.06 -2.12
CA THR A 33 -4.03 -7.33 -1.66
C THR A 33 -3.34 -6.70 -2.87
N PRO A 34 -3.10 -5.46 -2.80
CA PRO A 34 -2.40 -4.79 -3.85
C PRO A 34 -1.04 -5.41 -3.98
N VAL A 35 -0.70 -5.55 -5.17
CA VAL A 35 0.36 -6.28 -5.43
C VAL A 35 1.58 -5.69 -5.04
N ASP A 36 1.57 -4.50 -4.76
CA ASP A 36 2.70 -3.95 -4.40
C ASP A 36 3.51 -4.63 -3.53
N LEU A 37 3.22 -5.32 -3.24
CA LEU A 37 3.81 -5.84 -2.39
C LEU A 37 4.84 -6.55 -2.54
N GLU A 38 4.89 -6.89 -3.07
CA GLU A 38 5.73 -7.62 -3.25
C GLU A 38 6.75 -7.63 -2.71
N ILE A 39 6.78 -7.17 -2.64
CA ILE A 39 7.62 -6.97 -2.08
C ILE A 39 8.28 -7.77 -1.34
N ASP A 40 8.36 -8.46 -1.62
CA ASP A 40 9.26 -9.03 -1.27
C ASP A 40 9.71 -8.83 -0.02
N LEU A 41 9.19 -8.91 0.63
CA LEU A 41 9.45 -8.90 1.75
C LEU A 41 10.02 -9.88 2.38
N PRO A 42 10.90 -10.16 2.21
CA PRO A 42 11.45 -11.26 2.70
C PRO A 42 11.54 -11.21 4.10
N LYS A 43 11.40 -10.40 4.77
CA LYS A 43 11.77 -10.50 5.99
C LYS A 43 10.84 -9.90 6.87
N ALA A 44 9.93 -10.56 7.36
CA ALA A 44 8.98 -10.13 8.33
C ALA A 44 9.61 -9.50 9.56
N LYS A 45 10.79 -9.91 9.91
CA LYS A 45 11.45 -9.34 11.05
C LYS A 45 11.83 -7.89 10.88
N THR A 46 11.93 -7.48 9.63
CA THR A 46 12.39 -6.15 9.39
C THR A 46 11.28 -5.20 9.05
N VAL A 47 10.04 -5.63 9.07
CA VAL A 47 8.94 -4.74 8.72
C VAL A 47 8.83 -3.61 9.73
N GLU A 48 8.90 -3.92 11.02
CA GLU A 48 8.85 -2.89 12.04
C GLU A 48 10.10 -2.00 11.98
N ALA A 49 11.25 -2.61 11.86
CA ALA A 49 12.49 -1.85 11.74
C ALA A 49 12.52 -1.00 10.46
N LYS A 50 11.90 -1.50 9.39
CA LYS A 50 11.84 -0.72 8.16
C LYS A 50 10.85 0.41 8.23
N SER A 51 9.76 0.27 8.94
CA SER A 51 8.83 1.37 9.08
C SER A 51 9.43 2.52 9.90
N GLU A 52 10.28 2.21 10.85
CA GLU A 52 10.98 3.24 11.60
C GLU A 52 12.11 3.86 10.80
N SER A 53 12.65 3.13 9.83
CA SER A 53 13.76 3.63 9.06
C SER A 53 13.32 4.34 7.78
N ASN A 54 12.07 4.29 7.41
CA ASN A 54 11.60 4.96 6.20
C ASN A 54 11.35 6.44 6.47
N ILE A 55 11.63 7.25 5.48
CA ILE A 55 11.30 8.67 5.52
C ILE A 55 9.94 8.82 4.86
N THR A 56 8.97 9.34 5.58
CA THR A 56 7.62 9.48 5.07
C THR A 56 7.30 10.95 4.80
N ILE A 57 6.91 11.25 3.58
CA ILE A 57 6.43 12.57 3.19
C ILE A 57 4.93 12.46 2.97
N SER A 58 4.15 13.09 3.82
CA SER A 58 2.69 13.08 3.72
C SER A 58 2.19 14.39 3.13
N ILE A 59 1.28 14.30 2.19
CA ILE A 59 0.68 15.47 1.53
C ILE A 59 -0.82 15.39 1.74
N SER A 60 -1.36 16.40 2.42
CA SER A 60 -2.79 16.51 2.62
C SER A 60 -3.48 17.22 1.46
N THR A 61 -4.79 17.10 1.37
CA THR A 61 -5.59 17.80 0.37
C THR A 61 -5.46 19.32 0.46
N ASP A 62 -5.12 19.83 1.63
CA ASP A 62 -4.94 21.26 1.83
C ASP A 62 -3.52 21.73 1.50
N ASN A 63 -2.77 20.89 0.80
CA ASN A 63 -1.38 21.15 0.43
C ASN A 63 -0.44 21.28 1.64
N ILE A 64 -0.83 20.67 2.74
CA ILE A 64 0.03 20.62 3.92
C ILE A 64 1.00 19.46 3.76
N LEU A 65 2.26 19.75 3.85
CA LEU A 65 3.32 18.77 3.78
C LEU A 65 3.81 18.44 5.18
N ALA A 66 4.00 17.17 5.42
CA ALA A 66 4.58 16.71 6.67
C ALA A 66 5.71 15.72 6.38
N LEU A 67 6.84 15.95 7.02
CA LEU A 67 7.99 15.05 6.95
C LEU A 67 8.07 14.33 8.29
N ASP A 68 7.82 13.01 8.28
CA ASP A 68 7.82 12.18 9.50
C ASP A 68 6.98 12.80 10.63
N GLU A 69 5.76 13.16 10.32
CA GLU A 69 4.81 13.76 11.28
C GLU A 69 5.06 15.22 11.62
N LYS A 70 6.09 15.83 11.12
CA LYS A 70 6.37 17.24 11.36
C LYS A 70 5.96 18.04 10.16
N GLU A 71 5.06 19.00 10.34
CA GLU A 71 4.64 19.86 9.26
C GLU A 71 5.77 20.80 8.85
N ILE A 72 6.04 20.85 7.57
CA ILE A 72 7.07 21.73 7.02
C ILE A 72 6.54 22.42 5.77
N PRO A 73 7.00 23.64 5.49
CA PRO A 73 6.66 24.29 4.22
C PRO A 73 7.32 23.59 3.06
N PHE A 74 6.69 23.66 1.88
CA PHE A 74 7.25 23.06 0.67
C PHE A 74 8.66 23.60 0.36
N GLU A 75 8.90 24.86 0.68
CA GLU A 75 10.18 25.51 0.39
C GLU A 75 11.35 24.90 1.17
N THR A 76 11.07 24.39 2.37
CA THR A 76 12.11 23.80 3.21
C THR A 76 12.18 22.28 3.07
N LEU A 77 11.31 21.68 2.29
CA LEU A 77 11.28 20.24 2.12
C LEU A 77 12.61 19.70 1.61
N GLU A 78 13.18 20.33 0.60
CA GLU A 78 14.45 19.88 0.03
C GLU A 78 15.58 19.90 1.05
N SER A 79 15.70 20.97 1.80
CA SER A 79 16.78 21.12 2.80
C SER A 79 16.61 20.15 3.97
N GLU A 80 15.40 19.99 4.45
CA GLU A 80 15.12 19.04 5.54
C GLU A 80 15.32 17.59 5.09
N LEU A 81 14.87 17.27 3.88
CA LEU A 81 15.05 15.95 3.32
C LEU A 81 16.52 15.64 3.07
N LEU A 82 17.27 16.64 2.61
CA LEU A 82 18.70 16.50 2.39
C LEU A 82 19.43 16.20 3.70
N LYS A 83 19.07 16.85 4.79
CA LYS A 83 19.66 16.59 6.10
C LYS A 83 19.43 15.15 6.55
N VAL A 84 18.21 14.65 6.35
CA VAL A 84 17.87 13.28 6.76
C VAL A 84 18.57 12.28 5.86
N LEU A 85 18.62 12.52 4.55
CA LEU A 85 19.25 11.63 3.60
C LEU A 85 20.78 11.59 3.75
N ASN A 86 21.38 12.68 4.17
CA ASN A 86 22.81 12.70 4.44
C ASN A 86 23.20 11.79 5.60
N LYS A 87 22.31 11.67 6.57
CA LYS A 87 22.53 10.76 7.69
C LYS A 87 22.26 9.30 7.29
N HIS A 88 21.30 9.09 6.42
CA HIS A 88 20.86 7.75 6.02
C HIS A 88 20.55 7.70 4.52
N PRO A 89 21.55 7.63 3.67
CA PRO A 89 21.36 7.76 2.22
C PRO A 89 20.60 6.61 1.59
N ASP A 90 20.55 5.45 2.25
CA ASP A 90 19.88 4.27 1.71
C ASP A 90 18.43 4.12 2.17
N ARG A 91 17.91 5.07 2.91
CA ARG A 91 16.53 4.99 3.36
C ARG A 91 15.55 5.14 2.23
N LEU A 92 14.46 4.40 2.32
CA LEU A 92 13.37 4.52 1.37
C LEU A 92 12.55 5.77 1.72
N VAL A 93 12.31 6.61 0.74
CA VAL A 93 11.43 7.77 0.89
C VAL A 93 10.05 7.38 0.36
N VAL A 94 9.06 7.41 1.25
CA VAL A 94 7.69 7.07 0.90
C VAL A 94 6.87 8.35 0.84
N ILE A 95 6.28 8.62 -0.31
CA ILE A 95 5.40 9.76 -0.48
C ILE A 95 3.97 9.28 -0.33
N ARG A 96 3.31 9.78 0.71
CA ARG A 96 1.91 9.46 0.96
C ARG A 96 1.05 10.63 0.50
N ALA A 97 0.30 10.41 -0.53
CA ALA A 97 -0.54 11.44 -1.10
C ALA A 97 -2.01 11.04 -0.99
N ASP A 98 -2.87 12.01 -0.69
CA ASP A 98 -4.29 11.76 -0.73
C ASP A 98 -4.73 11.57 -2.18
N ARG A 99 -5.67 10.68 -2.40
CA ARG A 99 -6.17 10.37 -3.74
C ARG A 99 -6.74 11.58 -4.46
N ASN A 100 -7.27 12.54 -3.71
CA ASN A 100 -7.87 13.74 -4.29
C ASN A 100 -6.87 14.84 -4.58
N LEU A 101 -5.57 14.58 -4.31
CA LEU A 101 -4.58 15.58 -4.60
C LEU A 101 -4.33 15.72 -6.09
N ASN A 102 -3.98 16.91 -6.50
CA ASN A 102 -3.60 17.15 -7.86
C ASN A 102 -2.30 16.40 -8.15
N HIS A 103 -2.30 15.67 -9.25
CA HIS A 103 -1.15 14.90 -9.69
C HIS A 103 0.12 15.74 -9.81
N ARG A 104 -0.03 17.00 -10.20
CA ARG A 104 1.08 17.92 -10.32
C ARG A 104 1.82 18.14 -8.99
N THR A 105 1.07 18.27 -7.90
CA THR A 105 1.66 18.45 -6.57
C THR A 105 2.50 17.23 -6.18
N VAL A 106 2.02 16.04 -6.48
CA VAL A 106 2.77 14.81 -6.21
C VAL A 106 4.05 14.76 -7.03
N LEU A 107 3.98 15.16 -8.30
CA LEU A 107 5.17 15.20 -9.16
C LEU A 107 6.19 16.22 -8.69
N ASP A 108 5.74 17.37 -8.20
CA ASP A 108 6.64 18.39 -7.67
C ASP A 108 7.39 17.88 -6.44
N VAL A 109 6.69 17.21 -5.53
CA VAL A 109 7.31 16.61 -4.35
C VAL A 109 8.27 15.48 -4.75
N LEU A 110 7.90 14.68 -5.74
CA LEU A 110 8.75 13.63 -6.25
C LEU A 110 10.05 14.19 -6.83
N THR A 111 9.94 15.27 -7.57
CA THR A 111 11.10 15.96 -8.16
C THR A 111 12.03 16.49 -7.08
N VAL A 112 11.48 17.11 -6.05
CA VAL A 112 12.26 17.62 -4.92
C VAL A 112 12.97 16.48 -4.20
N ALA A 113 12.28 15.35 -4.00
CA ALA A 113 12.88 14.19 -3.36
C ALA A 113 14.05 13.62 -4.17
N LYS A 114 13.92 13.59 -5.48
CA LYS A 114 15.02 13.17 -6.35
C LYS A 114 16.20 14.13 -6.30
N HIS A 115 15.92 15.41 -6.31
CA HIS A 115 16.99 16.42 -6.22
C HIS A 115 17.70 16.38 -4.87
N ALA A 116 17.01 16.01 -3.82
CA ALA A 116 17.62 15.84 -2.52
C ALA A 116 18.52 14.62 -2.42
N GLY A 117 18.51 13.76 -3.43
CA GLY A 117 19.37 12.59 -3.48
C GLY A 117 18.73 11.29 -3.02
N ALA A 118 17.42 11.20 -3.02
CA ALA A 118 16.73 9.97 -2.66
C ALA A 118 17.01 8.88 -3.70
N LYS A 119 17.61 7.79 -3.27
CA LYS A 119 17.91 6.68 -4.15
C LYS A 119 16.72 5.74 -4.32
N ARG A 120 15.86 5.67 -3.34
CA ARG A 120 14.71 4.78 -3.35
C ARG A 120 13.47 5.60 -3.02
N LEU A 121 12.51 5.60 -3.94
CA LEU A 121 11.26 6.33 -3.80
C LEU A 121 10.08 5.39 -3.99
N ALA A 122 9.07 5.55 -3.17
CA ALA A 122 7.81 4.84 -3.31
C ALA A 122 6.67 5.82 -3.13
N ILE A 123 5.59 5.61 -3.86
CA ILE A 123 4.40 6.43 -3.76
C ILE A 123 3.27 5.57 -3.23
N ALA A 124 2.67 6.01 -2.13
CA ALA A 124 1.52 5.36 -1.55
C ALA A 124 0.33 6.29 -1.64
N THR A 125 -0.76 5.80 -2.18
CA THR A 125 -1.99 6.58 -2.25
C THR A 125 -2.87 6.21 -1.10
N LEU A 126 -3.28 7.20 -0.31
CA LEU A 126 -4.19 6.95 0.79
C LEU A 126 -5.60 6.87 0.23
N GLN A 127 -6.18 5.70 0.28
CA GLN A 127 -7.58 5.56 -0.02
C GLN A 127 -8.35 5.99 1.23
N ARG A 128 -9.04 7.08 1.10
CA ARG A 128 -9.97 7.48 2.13
C ARG A 128 -11.09 6.46 2.15
N ASN A 129 -11.19 5.75 3.24
CA ASN A 129 -12.25 4.77 3.39
C ASN A 129 -13.60 5.49 3.34
N ARG A 130 -14.33 5.28 2.26
CA ARG A 130 -15.67 5.86 2.08
C ARG A 130 -16.74 5.20 2.92
N ASN A 131 -16.34 4.46 3.93
CA ASN A 131 -17.33 3.79 4.77
C ASN A 131 -17.84 4.70 5.87
N LYS A 132 -18.28 5.87 5.51
CA LYS A 132 -19.12 6.64 6.40
C LYS A 132 -20.40 6.95 5.66
N ILE A 133 -21.29 6.05 5.79
CA ILE A 133 -22.67 6.35 5.55
C ILE A 133 -23.27 6.70 6.89
#